data_16a77a0b421402eca5d13ab7f7ff4b0b
#
_entry.id   16a77a0b421402eca5d13ab7f7ff4b0b
#
_cell.length_a   1.000
_cell.length_b   1.000
_cell.length_c   1.000
_cell.angle_alpha   90.00
_cell.angle_beta   90.00
_cell.angle_gamma   90.00
#
_symmetry.space_group_name_H-M   'P 1'
#
loop_
_entity.id
_entity.type
_entity.pdbx_description
1 polymer ?
#
loop_
_entity_poly.entity_id
_entity_poly.type
_entity_poly.pdbx_seq_one_letter_code
_entity_poly.pdbx_strand_id
1 'polypeptide(L)'
;MKHLSKTKKILIGIALIMMLPITGGSMYLYPAYTFFFQTETQLLDKDLTLVLGGGGNSGILVTDKAVVVIDTKMGGDAEYLFKLAREKAAGKTILVINTHYHGDHVKGNHFYKGSRIYIGNYESAFLQKEVDSDDMPTDFVKDSLVLDLGNETIMLYDLGQAHTFHDVVVYLKNRKVLFSGDLIFHHINPFLKNESGADVDKWMAALNVILHKFELEKVVPGHGTIGGKEMVQLMVDYFADMKVAAKDPARASELKAKYKDWVELPMMTSSQATIDYIRKAGH
;
A
#
# COMPACT_ATOMS: atom_id res chain seq x y z
N MET A 1 0.17 -3.43 -56.73
CA MET A 1 -0.51 -3.83 -55.49
C MET A 1 -1.27 -5.12 -55.74
N LYS A 2 -0.86 -6.25 -55.14
CA LYS A 2 -1.53 -7.56 -55.30
C LYS A 2 -2.88 -7.52 -54.56
N HIS A 3 -3.98 -7.68 -55.29
CA HIS A 3 -5.32 -7.78 -54.70
C HIS A 3 -5.42 -9.04 -53.86
N LEU A 4 -5.63 -8.90 -52.54
CA LEU A 4 -5.92 -10.00 -51.62
C LEU A 4 -7.25 -10.67 -52.04
N SER A 5 -7.30 -12.01 -52.06
CA SER A 5 -8.52 -12.76 -52.34
C SER A 5 -9.62 -12.46 -51.32
N LYS A 6 -10.91 -12.62 -51.71
CA LYS A 6 -12.06 -12.44 -50.80
C LYS A 6 -11.89 -13.21 -49.49
N THR A 7 -11.42 -14.44 -49.57
CA THR A 7 -11.17 -15.32 -48.40
C THR A 7 -10.11 -14.75 -47.45
N LYS A 8 -8.99 -14.20 -47.96
CA LYS A 8 -7.97 -13.54 -47.14
C LYS A 8 -8.48 -12.28 -46.46
N LYS A 9 -9.34 -11.50 -47.12
CA LYS A 9 -9.98 -10.31 -46.52
C LYS A 9 -10.92 -10.69 -45.37
N ILE A 10 -11.68 -11.80 -45.53
CA ILE A 10 -12.58 -12.31 -44.50
C ILE A 10 -11.78 -12.84 -43.27
N LEU A 11 -10.71 -13.60 -43.50
CA LEU A 11 -9.86 -14.11 -42.46
C LEU A 11 -9.14 -13.00 -41.66
N ILE A 12 -8.69 -11.94 -42.35
CA ILE A 12 -8.10 -10.75 -41.68
C ILE A 12 -9.19 -10.00 -40.88
N GLY A 13 -10.41 -9.88 -41.41
CA GLY A 13 -11.54 -9.27 -40.71
C GLY A 13 -11.90 -10.05 -39.42
N ILE A 14 -11.97 -11.37 -39.50
CA ILE A 14 -12.25 -12.24 -38.33
C ILE A 14 -11.11 -12.15 -37.31
N ALA A 15 -9.83 -12.15 -37.74
CA ALA A 15 -8.68 -12.00 -36.83
C ALA A 15 -8.67 -10.64 -36.11
N LEU A 16 -9.02 -9.56 -36.81
CA LEU A 16 -9.16 -8.22 -36.22
C LEU A 16 -10.34 -8.14 -35.23
N ILE A 17 -11.48 -8.78 -35.53
CA ILE A 17 -12.63 -8.85 -34.59
C ILE A 17 -12.31 -9.68 -33.36
N MET A 18 -11.53 -10.75 -33.49
CA MET A 18 -11.10 -11.58 -32.36
C MET A 18 -10.00 -10.93 -31.51
N MET A 19 -9.19 -10.03 -32.08
CA MET A 19 -8.19 -9.26 -31.32
C MET A 19 -8.79 -8.12 -30.46
N LEU A 20 -9.91 -7.53 -30.88
CA LEU A 20 -10.57 -6.43 -30.17
C LEU A 20 -10.92 -6.75 -28.70
N PRO A 21 -11.55 -7.90 -28.37
CA PRO A 21 -11.83 -8.25 -26.98
C PRO A 21 -10.57 -8.61 -26.17
N ILE A 22 -9.52 -9.16 -26.82
CA ILE A 22 -8.26 -9.49 -26.14
C ILE A 22 -7.49 -8.20 -25.80
N THR A 23 -7.42 -7.23 -26.70
CA THR A 23 -6.75 -5.94 -26.44
C THR A 23 -7.55 -5.07 -25.46
N GLY A 24 -8.87 -5.06 -25.53
CA GLY A 24 -9.74 -4.36 -24.59
C GLY A 24 -9.67 -4.97 -23.17
N GLY A 25 -9.69 -6.30 -23.07
CA GLY A 25 -9.53 -7.00 -21.79
C GLY A 25 -8.15 -6.82 -21.19
N SER A 26 -7.08 -6.86 -21.99
CA SER A 26 -5.71 -6.62 -21.51
C SER A 26 -5.52 -5.16 -21.05
N MET A 27 -6.05 -4.18 -21.75
CA MET A 27 -6.03 -2.77 -21.31
C MET A 27 -6.79 -2.55 -20.01
N TYR A 28 -7.92 -3.23 -19.81
CA TYR A 28 -8.71 -3.11 -18.58
C TYR A 28 -7.98 -3.73 -17.35
N LEU A 29 -7.26 -4.83 -17.54
CA LEU A 29 -6.54 -5.53 -16.46
C LEU A 29 -5.11 -5.03 -16.25
N TYR A 30 -4.57 -4.21 -17.16
CA TYR A 30 -3.19 -3.72 -17.08
C TYR A 30 -2.88 -2.95 -15.79
N PRO A 31 -3.75 -2.04 -15.28
CA PRO A 31 -3.51 -1.37 -14.01
C PRO A 31 -3.38 -2.35 -12.83
N ALA A 32 -4.22 -3.38 -12.77
CA ALA A 32 -4.12 -4.41 -11.75
C ALA A 32 -2.83 -5.24 -11.88
N TYR A 33 -2.45 -5.57 -13.12
CA TYR A 33 -1.19 -6.28 -13.37
C TYR A 33 0.02 -5.47 -12.89
N THR A 34 0.11 -4.20 -13.25
CA THR A 34 1.23 -3.34 -12.82
C THR A 34 1.25 -3.16 -11.31
N PHE A 35 0.09 -2.99 -10.69
CA PHE A 35 -0.06 -2.83 -9.25
C PHE A 35 0.45 -4.06 -8.48
N PHE A 36 0.06 -5.27 -8.90
CA PHE A 36 0.37 -6.49 -8.16
C PHE A 36 1.68 -7.18 -8.56
N PHE A 37 2.21 -6.94 -9.76
CA PHE A 37 3.30 -7.77 -10.32
C PHE A 37 4.49 -6.99 -10.85
N GLN A 38 4.47 -5.67 -10.81
CA GLN A 38 5.66 -4.88 -11.18
C GLN A 38 6.32 -4.32 -9.94
N THR A 39 7.60 -4.61 -9.77
CA THR A 39 8.44 -4.07 -8.70
C THR A 39 9.58 -3.23 -9.25
N GLU A 40 9.90 -2.17 -8.52
CA GLU A 40 11.07 -1.34 -8.76
C GLU A 40 11.88 -1.22 -7.46
N THR A 41 13.19 -1.39 -7.55
CA THR A 41 14.09 -1.18 -6.41
C THR A 41 14.76 0.18 -6.56
N GLN A 42 14.56 1.03 -5.56
CA GLN A 42 15.09 2.40 -5.52
C GLN A 42 15.93 2.62 -4.26
N LEU A 43 17.12 3.20 -4.41
CA LEU A 43 17.91 3.65 -3.28
C LEU A 43 17.47 5.08 -2.89
N LEU A 44 16.88 5.24 -1.72
CA LEU A 44 16.48 6.56 -1.23
C LEU A 44 17.66 7.33 -0.63
N ASP A 45 18.51 6.63 0.11
CA ASP A 45 19.83 7.04 0.54
C ASP A 45 20.77 5.82 0.68
N LYS A 46 22.02 6.03 1.08
CA LYS A 46 23.04 4.95 1.18
C LYS A 46 22.60 3.75 2.03
N ASP A 47 21.73 3.95 3.02
CA ASP A 47 21.32 2.94 4.00
C ASP A 47 19.84 2.53 3.84
N LEU A 48 19.04 3.27 3.05
CA LEU A 48 17.61 3.03 2.88
C LEU A 48 17.28 2.65 1.43
N THR A 49 16.90 1.41 1.24
CA THR A 49 16.45 0.87 -0.05
C THR A 49 14.94 0.65 0.00
N LEU A 50 14.24 1.09 -1.02
CA LEU A 50 12.81 0.85 -1.23
C LEU A 50 12.61 -0.22 -2.29
N VAL A 51 11.60 -1.06 -2.10
CA VAL A 51 11.09 -1.99 -3.11
C VAL A 51 9.63 -1.61 -3.33
N LEU A 52 9.39 -0.85 -4.40
CA LEU A 52 8.10 -0.26 -4.73
C LEU A 52 7.28 -1.18 -5.64
N GLY A 53 5.94 -1.17 -5.50
CA GLY A 53 5.05 -2.02 -6.29
C GLY A 53 5.07 -3.49 -5.86
N GLY A 54 4.54 -4.38 -6.68
CA GLY A 54 4.37 -5.80 -6.35
C GLY A 54 3.44 -6.02 -5.13
N GLY A 55 2.29 -5.34 -5.11
CA GLY A 55 1.47 -5.11 -3.94
C GLY A 55 1.97 -3.91 -3.14
N GLY A 56 2.10 -4.02 -1.83
CA GLY A 56 2.52 -2.92 -0.96
C GLY A 56 4.00 -2.52 -1.13
N ASN A 57 4.30 -1.25 -0.95
CA ASN A 57 5.66 -0.74 -0.92
C ASN A 57 6.39 -1.19 0.35
N SER A 58 7.67 -1.52 0.22
CA SER A 58 8.50 -1.99 1.32
C SER A 58 9.79 -1.21 1.45
N GLY A 59 10.37 -1.20 2.65
CA GLY A 59 11.66 -0.58 2.93
C GLY A 59 12.66 -1.55 3.58
N ILE A 60 13.94 -1.39 3.23
CA ILE A 60 15.06 -2.05 3.91
C ILE A 60 15.99 -0.96 4.41
N LEU A 61 16.08 -0.79 5.72
CA LEU A 61 16.95 0.16 6.37
C LEU A 61 18.11 -0.56 7.06
N VAL A 62 19.34 -0.23 6.68
CA VAL A 62 20.55 -0.69 7.34
C VAL A 62 20.92 0.29 8.45
N THR A 63 21.00 -0.20 9.68
CA THR A 63 21.40 0.60 10.83
C THR A 63 22.67 0.05 11.49
N ASP A 64 23.19 0.74 12.49
CA ASP A 64 24.37 0.26 13.22
C ASP A 64 24.09 -1.06 13.94
N LYS A 65 22.89 -1.23 14.53
CA LYS A 65 22.54 -2.38 15.40
C LYS A 65 21.78 -3.49 14.66
N ALA A 66 21.04 -3.17 13.60
CA ALA A 66 20.16 -4.14 12.91
C ALA A 66 19.89 -3.72 11.47
N VAL A 67 19.30 -4.62 10.69
CA VAL A 67 18.57 -4.26 9.46
C VAL A 67 17.08 -4.32 9.75
N VAL A 68 16.36 -3.31 9.33
CA VAL A 68 14.91 -3.22 9.51
C VAL A 68 14.23 -3.39 8.15
N VAL A 69 13.29 -4.31 8.07
CA VAL A 69 12.39 -4.49 6.93
C VAL A 69 11.02 -3.94 7.30
N ILE A 70 10.50 -3.05 6.49
CA ILE A 70 9.17 -2.46 6.66
C ILE A 70 8.30 -3.04 5.57
N ASP A 71 7.27 -3.79 5.96
CA ASP A 71 6.38 -4.60 5.13
C ASP A 71 7.11 -5.65 4.28
N THR A 72 6.55 -6.85 4.20
CA THR A 72 7.27 -8.04 3.70
C THR A 72 6.78 -8.54 2.35
N LYS A 73 5.80 -7.84 1.73
CA LYS A 73 5.22 -8.24 0.43
C LYS A 73 4.55 -9.61 0.44
N MET A 74 4.32 -10.17 -0.75
CA MET A 74 3.78 -11.51 -0.96
C MET A 74 4.44 -12.20 -2.17
N GLY A 75 4.30 -13.52 -2.25
CA GLY A 75 4.76 -14.32 -3.39
C GLY A 75 6.24 -14.17 -3.72
N GLY A 76 6.58 -14.09 -5.01
CA GLY A 76 7.96 -13.97 -5.47
C GLY A 76 8.65 -12.67 -5.06
N ASP A 77 7.90 -11.59 -4.90
CA ASP A 77 8.43 -10.30 -4.46
C ASP A 77 8.84 -10.32 -2.97
N ALA A 78 8.15 -11.11 -2.14
CA ALA A 78 8.55 -11.36 -0.75
C ALA A 78 9.89 -12.11 -0.66
N GLU A 79 10.08 -13.13 -1.49
CA GLU A 79 11.36 -13.86 -1.57
C GLU A 79 12.50 -12.96 -2.07
N TYR A 80 12.23 -12.13 -3.07
CA TYR A 80 13.19 -11.14 -3.56
C TYR A 80 13.60 -10.14 -2.47
N LEU A 81 12.61 -9.55 -1.78
CA LEU A 81 12.84 -8.62 -0.68
C LEU A 81 13.67 -9.26 0.44
N PHE A 82 13.35 -10.51 0.81
CA PHE A 82 14.10 -11.25 1.82
C PHE A 82 15.57 -11.47 1.40
N LYS A 83 15.83 -11.91 0.18
CA LYS A 83 17.20 -12.11 -0.32
C LYS A 83 18.00 -10.81 -0.25
N LEU A 84 17.40 -9.70 -0.69
CA LEU A 84 18.02 -8.39 -0.65
C LEU A 84 18.29 -7.92 0.79
N ALA A 85 17.33 -8.13 1.71
CA ALA A 85 17.51 -7.79 3.13
C ALA A 85 18.62 -8.63 3.78
N ARG A 86 18.69 -9.93 3.48
CA ARG A 86 19.75 -10.82 3.97
C ARG A 86 21.14 -10.42 3.47
N GLU A 87 21.26 -10.06 2.20
CA GLU A 87 22.52 -9.55 1.64
C GLU A 87 22.96 -8.28 2.38
N LYS A 88 22.06 -7.31 2.54
CA LYS A 88 22.35 -6.05 3.25
C LYS A 88 22.61 -6.25 4.75
N ALA A 89 22.05 -7.27 5.35
CA ALA A 89 22.24 -7.54 6.78
C ALA A 89 23.70 -7.92 7.11
N ALA A 90 24.38 -8.62 6.21
CA ALA A 90 25.78 -9.01 6.40
C ALA A 90 26.04 -9.65 7.79
N GLY A 91 25.10 -10.45 8.28
CA GLY A 91 25.16 -11.11 9.60
C GLY A 91 24.52 -10.35 10.76
N LYS A 92 24.08 -9.09 10.58
CA LYS A 92 23.29 -8.36 11.58
C LYS A 92 21.91 -8.99 11.77
N THR A 93 21.31 -8.78 12.93
CA THR A 93 19.91 -9.13 13.19
C THR A 93 18.97 -8.38 12.22
N ILE A 94 17.94 -9.08 11.76
CA ILE A 94 16.86 -8.45 10.99
C ILE A 94 15.66 -8.27 11.92
N LEU A 95 15.07 -7.09 11.90
CA LEU A 95 13.79 -6.77 12.52
C LEU A 95 12.78 -6.52 11.40
N VAL A 96 11.54 -6.95 11.60
CA VAL A 96 10.43 -6.70 10.67
C VAL A 96 9.39 -5.82 11.33
N ILE A 97 8.84 -4.88 10.58
CA ILE A 97 7.73 -4.03 11.01
C ILE A 97 6.66 -4.10 9.92
N ASN A 98 5.49 -4.62 10.26
CA ASN A 98 4.33 -4.59 9.38
C ASN A 98 3.46 -3.38 9.73
N THR A 99 3.09 -2.60 8.72
CA THR A 99 2.21 -1.43 8.89
C THR A 99 0.80 -1.87 9.25
N HIS A 100 0.31 -2.94 8.64
CA HIS A 100 -0.98 -3.56 8.92
C HIS A 100 -1.00 -5.02 8.44
N TYR A 101 -2.12 -5.73 8.59
CA TYR A 101 -2.19 -7.20 8.41
C TYR A 101 -2.49 -7.67 6.98
N HIS A 102 -2.75 -6.80 6.00
CA HIS A 102 -3.08 -7.24 4.64
C HIS A 102 -1.94 -8.03 4.00
N GLY A 103 -2.32 -8.98 3.14
CA GLY A 103 -1.40 -10.01 2.66
C GLY A 103 -0.16 -9.48 1.93
N ASP A 104 -0.28 -8.40 1.19
CA ASP A 104 0.84 -7.76 0.50
C ASP A 104 1.77 -6.96 1.41
N HIS A 105 1.48 -6.93 2.72
CA HIS A 105 2.34 -6.36 3.77
C HIS A 105 2.89 -7.41 4.73
N VAL A 106 2.25 -8.60 4.86
CA VAL A 106 2.64 -9.59 5.87
C VAL A 106 3.01 -10.97 5.32
N LYS A 107 2.57 -11.35 4.09
CA LYS A 107 2.75 -12.73 3.57
C LYS A 107 4.19 -13.15 3.28
N GLY A 108 5.17 -12.29 3.49
CA GLY A 108 6.58 -12.61 3.48
C GLY A 108 7.19 -12.81 4.86
N ASN A 109 6.41 -12.70 5.94
CA ASN A 109 6.91 -12.83 7.32
C ASN A 109 7.57 -14.20 7.57
N HIS A 110 7.06 -15.27 6.94
CA HIS A 110 7.61 -16.63 7.08
C HIS A 110 9.08 -16.77 6.65
N PHE A 111 9.58 -15.88 5.77
CA PHE A 111 11.01 -15.84 5.44
C PHE A 111 11.89 -15.33 6.59
N TYR A 112 11.31 -14.57 7.53
CA TYR A 112 12.01 -13.95 8.65
C TYR A 112 11.84 -14.70 9.97
N LYS A 113 11.61 -16.03 9.92
CA LYS A 113 11.48 -16.87 11.12
C LYS A 113 12.67 -16.68 12.06
N GLY A 114 12.37 -16.44 13.34
CA GLY A 114 13.36 -16.14 14.38
C GLY A 114 13.71 -14.65 14.52
N SER A 115 13.21 -13.79 13.66
CA SER A 115 13.24 -12.33 13.84
C SER A 115 12.08 -11.85 14.71
N ARG A 116 12.22 -10.67 15.32
CA ARG A 116 11.08 -9.96 15.90
C ARG A 116 10.29 -9.31 14.77
N ILE A 117 8.97 -9.52 14.77
CA ILE A 117 8.03 -9.03 13.78
C ILE A 117 6.97 -8.21 14.49
N TYR A 118 7.03 -6.90 14.35
CA TYR A 118 6.11 -5.94 14.96
C TYR A 118 4.91 -5.66 14.09
N ILE A 119 3.74 -5.51 14.71
CA ILE A 119 2.50 -5.06 14.07
C ILE A 119 1.66 -4.24 15.07
N GLY A 120 0.58 -3.59 14.64
CA GLY A 120 -0.39 -2.92 15.52
C GLY A 120 -1.05 -3.87 16.53
N ASN A 121 -1.78 -3.31 17.49
CA ASN A 121 -2.32 -4.06 18.64
C ASN A 121 -3.60 -4.83 18.31
N TYR A 122 -3.59 -5.61 17.23
CA TYR A 122 -4.71 -6.46 16.85
C TYR A 122 -5.02 -7.54 17.90
N GLU A 123 -6.29 -7.91 18.00
CA GLU A 123 -6.69 -9.08 18.77
C GLU A 123 -6.12 -10.37 18.13
N SER A 124 -5.54 -11.24 18.94
CA SER A 124 -4.93 -12.50 18.46
C SER A 124 -5.93 -13.38 17.69
N ALA A 125 -7.19 -13.46 18.13
CA ALA A 125 -8.22 -14.24 17.46
C ALA A 125 -8.55 -13.70 16.06
N PHE A 126 -8.47 -12.39 15.86
CA PHE A 126 -8.62 -11.76 14.56
C PHE A 126 -7.45 -12.12 13.63
N LEU A 127 -6.21 -11.93 14.09
CA LEU A 127 -5.04 -12.26 13.26
C LEU A 127 -4.96 -13.73 12.91
N GLN A 128 -5.28 -14.65 13.83
CA GLN A 128 -5.30 -16.08 13.56
C GLN A 128 -6.29 -16.48 12.45
N LYS A 129 -7.31 -15.68 12.21
CA LYS A 129 -8.27 -15.89 11.13
C LYS A 129 -7.81 -15.31 9.79
N GLU A 130 -7.11 -14.16 9.82
CA GLU A 130 -6.80 -13.37 8.62
C GLU A 130 -5.35 -13.58 8.13
N VAL A 131 -4.43 -14.00 9.00
CA VAL A 131 -3.01 -14.18 8.69
C VAL A 131 -2.64 -15.66 8.80
N ASP A 132 -1.92 -16.16 7.81
CA ASP A 132 -1.43 -17.54 7.82
C ASP A 132 -0.52 -17.78 9.04
N SER A 133 -0.58 -18.98 9.64
CA SER A 133 0.15 -19.30 10.87
C SER A 133 1.67 -19.08 10.79
N ASP A 134 2.24 -19.26 9.60
CA ASP A 134 3.66 -19.06 9.34
C ASP A 134 4.06 -17.59 9.19
N ASP A 135 3.09 -16.71 8.94
CA ASP A 135 3.28 -15.26 8.77
C ASP A 135 2.89 -14.45 10.01
N MET A 136 2.51 -15.12 11.09
CA MET A 136 2.09 -14.44 12.33
C MET A 136 3.19 -13.54 12.89
N PRO A 137 2.85 -12.31 13.33
CA PRO A 137 3.76 -11.41 14.02
C PRO A 137 4.12 -11.95 15.41
N THR A 138 5.23 -11.46 15.96
CA THR A 138 5.72 -11.86 17.30
C THR A 138 5.48 -10.80 18.36
N ASP A 139 5.35 -9.53 17.97
CA ASP A 139 5.33 -8.37 18.86
C ASP A 139 4.23 -7.38 18.44
N PHE A 140 3.56 -6.79 19.43
CA PHE A 140 2.44 -5.87 19.21
C PHE A 140 2.79 -4.46 19.70
N VAL A 141 2.58 -3.46 18.83
CA VAL A 141 2.69 -2.05 19.17
C VAL A 141 1.33 -1.60 19.70
N LYS A 142 1.24 -1.21 20.97
CA LYS A 142 -0.04 -0.80 21.57
C LYS A 142 -0.40 0.64 21.19
N ASP A 143 0.46 1.60 21.51
CA ASP A 143 0.26 3.01 21.18
C ASP A 143 1.46 3.50 20.36
N SER A 144 2.64 3.33 20.91
CA SER A 144 3.90 3.68 20.27
C SER A 144 5.07 2.87 20.80
N LEU A 145 6.10 2.74 19.99
CA LEU A 145 7.36 2.11 20.33
C LEU A 145 8.51 2.89 19.72
N VAL A 146 9.58 3.09 20.48
CA VAL A 146 10.80 3.73 20.00
C VAL A 146 11.92 2.69 19.95
N LEU A 147 12.56 2.55 18.80
CA LEU A 147 13.72 1.70 18.58
C LEU A 147 14.93 2.58 18.30
N ASP A 148 15.88 2.64 19.23
CA ASP A 148 17.19 3.27 19.02
C ASP A 148 18.13 2.24 18.38
N LEU A 149 18.45 2.45 17.13
CA LEU A 149 19.28 1.56 16.32
C LEU A 149 20.67 2.15 15.97
N GLY A 150 21.12 3.15 16.75
CA GLY A 150 22.39 3.84 16.58
C GLY A 150 22.27 5.04 15.66
N ASN A 151 22.62 4.88 14.40
CA ASN A 151 22.53 5.95 13.39
C ASN A 151 21.08 6.33 13.00
N GLU A 152 20.07 5.61 13.51
CA GLU A 152 18.65 5.93 13.29
C GLU A 152 17.81 5.64 14.53
N THR A 153 16.83 6.52 14.81
CA THR A 153 15.76 6.31 15.76
C THR A 153 14.45 6.07 15.00
N ILE A 154 13.91 4.86 15.11
CA ILE A 154 12.63 4.50 14.51
C ILE A 154 11.53 4.66 15.54
N MET A 155 10.48 5.37 15.17
CA MET A 155 9.30 5.58 15.99
C MET A 155 8.11 4.92 15.30
N LEU A 156 7.51 3.93 15.96
CA LEU A 156 6.29 3.26 15.55
C LEU A 156 5.11 3.91 16.25
N TYR A 157 4.06 4.25 15.53
CA TYR A 157 2.81 4.72 16.11
C TYR A 157 1.66 3.91 15.55
N ASP A 158 0.95 3.20 16.42
CA ASP A 158 -0.35 2.63 16.11
C ASP A 158 -1.39 3.75 16.15
N LEU A 159 -1.90 4.15 15.00
CA LEU A 159 -2.91 5.20 14.87
C LEU A 159 -4.34 4.67 15.10
N GLY A 160 -4.45 3.38 15.44
CA GLY A 160 -5.71 2.70 15.64
C GLY A 160 -6.45 2.42 14.34
N GLN A 161 -7.77 2.36 14.44
CA GLN A 161 -8.64 2.05 13.31
C GLN A 161 -8.64 3.17 12.27
N ALA A 162 -8.31 2.83 11.01
CA ALA A 162 -8.36 3.73 9.87
C ALA A 162 -8.60 2.95 8.57
N HIS A 163 -7.55 2.49 7.86
CA HIS A 163 -7.64 1.58 6.74
C HIS A 163 -7.99 0.15 7.21
N THR A 164 -7.43 -0.23 8.35
CA THR A 164 -7.74 -1.47 9.06
C THR A 164 -8.11 -1.20 10.52
N PHE A 165 -8.23 -2.24 11.35
CA PHE A 165 -8.48 -2.06 12.79
C PHE A 165 -7.30 -1.43 13.54
N HIS A 166 -6.06 -1.61 13.03
CA HIS A 166 -4.83 -1.04 13.59
C HIS A 166 -3.85 -0.75 12.46
N ASP A 167 -3.55 0.52 12.25
CA ASP A 167 -2.61 0.96 11.22
C ASP A 167 -1.40 1.63 11.87
N VAL A 168 -0.23 1.02 11.70
CA VAL A 168 1.04 1.51 12.24
C VAL A 168 1.76 2.33 11.18
N VAL A 169 2.16 3.54 11.56
CA VAL A 169 3.13 4.31 10.78
C VAL A 169 4.53 4.15 11.34
N VAL A 170 5.51 4.09 10.45
CA VAL A 170 6.93 3.92 10.80
C VAL A 170 7.68 5.20 10.45
N TYR A 171 8.09 5.95 11.45
CA TYR A 171 8.78 7.22 11.28
C TYR A 171 10.28 7.09 11.56
N LEU A 172 11.08 7.30 10.53
CA LEU A 172 12.54 7.37 10.62
C LEU A 172 12.92 8.80 11.01
N LYS A 173 13.15 9.01 12.31
CA LYS A 173 13.25 10.34 12.91
C LYS A 173 14.40 11.18 12.34
N ASN A 174 15.58 10.56 12.20
CA ASN A 174 16.78 11.28 11.77
C ASN A 174 16.71 11.65 10.27
N ARG A 175 15.96 10.88 9.48
CA ARG A 175 15.74 11.08 8.04
C ARG A 175 14.48 11.86 7.71
N LYS A 176 13.58 12.04 8.71
CA LYS A 176 12.24 12.60 8.50
C LYS A 176 11.44 11.90 7.39
N VAL A 177 11.60 10.56 7.31
CA VAL A 177 10.92 9.69 6.35
C VAL A 177 9.82 8.92 7.09
N LEU A 178 8.61 8.95 6.54
CA LEU A 178 7.47 8.21 7.06
C LEU A 178 7.08 7.11 6.09
N PHE A 179 6.97 5.88 6.57
CA PHE A 179 6.22 4.81 5.90
C PHE A 179 4.81 4.82 6.48
N SER A 180 3.85 5.09 5.64
CA SER A 180 2.45 5.27 6.07
C SER A 180 1.61 4.00 6.01
N GLY A 181 2.14 2.93 5.40
CA GLY A 181 1.28 1.83 4.99
C GLY A 181 0.11 2.36 4.14
N ASP A 182 -0.99 1.64 4.16
CA ASP A 182 -2.19 1.91 3.37
C ASP A 182 -3.05 3.07 3.90
N LEU A 183 -2.51 3.86 4.83
CA LEU A 183 -3.09 5.17 5.10
C LEU A 183 -2.95 6.12 3.91
N ILE A 184 -1.99 5.85 3.00
CA ILE A 184 -1.81 6.64 1.78
C ILE A 184 -1.71 5.71 0.55
N PHE A 185 -2.62 5.95 -0.39
CA PHE A 185 -2.64 5.45 -1.76
C PHE A 185 -2.33 6.63 -2.69
N HIS A 186 -1.07 6.74 -3.14
CA HIS A 186 -0.67 7.91 -3.92
C HIS A 186 -1.08 7.79 -5.38
N HIS A 187 -2.05 8.60 -5.80
CA HIS A 187 -2.70 8.57 -7.12
C HIS A 187 -3.37 7.22 -7.46
N ILE A 188 -3.84 6.53 -6.44
CA ILE A 188 -4.58 5.28 -6.55
C ILE A 188 -5.83 5.39 -5.68
N ASN A 189 -6.98 4.94 -6.20
CA ASN A 189 -8.20 4.90 -5.39
C ASN A 189 -8.03 3.90 -4.24
N PRO A 190 -8.30 4.30 -2.98
CA PRO A 190 -8.03 3.47 -1.82
C PRO A 190 -8.94 2.24 -1.77
N PHE A 191 -8.40 1.17 -1.22
CA PHE A 191 -9.17 -0.04 -0.91
C PHE A 191 -9.88 0.11 0.43
N LEU A 192 -11.20 -0.05 0.44
CA LEU A 192 -12.03 0.06 1.64
C LEU A 192 -12.84 -1.22 1.84
N LYS A 193 -12.75 -1.80 3.02
CA LYS A 193 -13.46 -3.03 3.36
C LYS A 193 -13.90 -3.01 4.84
N ASN A 194 -15.21 -3.19 5.08
CA ASN A 194 -15.75 -3.17 6.44
C ASN A 194 -15.16 -4.28 7.33
N GLU A 195 -14.97 -5.47 6.76
CA GLU A 195 -14.44 -6.63 7.46
C GLU A 195 -13.00 -6.43 7.92
N SER A 196 -12.27 -5.52 7.26
CA SER A 196 -10.91 -5.12 7.64
C SER A 196 -10.90 -4.00 8.68
N GLY A 197 -12.04 -3.39 8.96
CA GLY A 197 -12.15 -2.29 9.90
C GLY A 197 -11.98 -0.90 9.27
N ALA A 198 -12.06 -0.75 7.95
CA ALA A 198 -11.96 0.55 7.30
C ALA A 198 -13.02 1.52 7.84
N ASP A 199 -12.60 2.74 8.18
CA ASP A 199 -13.44 3.80 8.71
C ASP A 199 -12.91 5.14 8.21
N VAL A 200 -13.66 5.78 7.31
CA VAL A 200 -13.18 6.99 6.61
C VAL A 200 -12.99 8.17 7.57
N ASP A 201 -13.82 8.32 8.60
CA ASP A 201 -13.69 9.43 9.55
C ASP A 201 -12.46 9.26 10.44
N LYS A 202 -12.22 8.06 10.93
CA LYS A 202 -11.03 7.74 11.71
C LYS A 202 -9.77 7.80 10.83
N TRP A 203 -9.88 7.37 9.57
CA TRP A 203 -8.77 7.47 8.62
C TRP A 203 -8.38 8.93 8.36
N MET A 204 -9.33 9.82 8.13
CA MET A 204 -9.08 11.26 8.04
C MET A 204 -8.44 11.81 9.33
N ALA A 205 -8.89 11.35 10.50
CA ALA A 205 -8.30 11.75 11.77
C ALA A 205 -6.83 11.28 11.89
N ALA A 206 -6.53 10.03 11.49
CA ALA A 206 -5.16 9.49 11.46
C ALA A 206 -4.25 10.29 10.51
N LEU A 207 -4.74 10.63 9.30
CA LEU A 207 -4.01 11.49 8.35
C LEU A 207 -3.73 12.88 8.95
N ASN A 208 -4.68 13.47 9.66
CA ASN A 208 -4.48 14.74 10.36
C ASN A 208 -3.44 14.63 11.49
N VAL A 209 -3.40 13.50 12.21
CA VAL A 209 -2.31 13.24 13.18
C VAL A 209 -0.95 13.24 12.46
N ILE A 210 -0.85 12.56 11.31
CA ILE A 210 0.39 12.53 10.51
C ILE A 210 0.82 13.95 10.12
N LEU A 211 -0.11 14.77 9.61
CA LEU A 211 0.16 16.15 9.17
C LEU A 211 0.71 17.07 10.26
N HIS A 212 0.30 16.87 11.52
CA HIS A 212 0.62 17.77 12.62
C HIS A 212 1.72 17.25 13.55
N LYS A 213 1.88 15.93 13.63
CA LYS A 213 2.83 15.29 14.57
C LYS A 213 4.25 15.16 14.02
N PHE A 214 4.40 14.96 12.70
CA PHE A 214 5.68 14.62 12.11
C PHE A 214 6.24 15.73 11.22
N GLU A 215 7.54 15.94 11.30
CA GLU A 215 8.28 16.68 10.27
C GLU A 215 8.59 15.73 9.12
N LEU A 216 8.00 15.98 7.95
CA LEU A 216 8.05 15.06 6.81
C LEU A 216 8.86 15.67 5.66
N GLU A 217 10.00 15.07 5.35
CA GLU A 217 10.73 15.34 4.11
C GLU A 217 10.35 14.36 2.99
N LYS A 218 10.09 13.11 3.37
CA LYS A 218 9.62 12.08 2.45
C LYS A 218 8.53 11.22 3.10
N VAL A 219 7.60 10.78 2.26
CA VAL A 219 6.55 9.81 2.62
C VAL A 219 6.62 8.66 1.63
N VAL A 220 6.74 7.45 2.16
CA VAL A 220 6.60 6.19 1.41
C VAL A 220 5.18 5.70 1.66
N PRO A 221 4.28 5.78 0.67
CA PRO A 221 2.90 5.31 0.80
C PRO A 221 2.86 3.78 0.80
N GLY A 222 1.75 3.19 1.24
CA GLY A 222 1.53 1.76 1.05
C GLY A 222 1.52 1.38 -0.43
N HIS A 223 0.92 2.22 -1.25
CA HIS A 223 0.85 2.02 -2.70
C HIS A 223 1.08 3.32 -3.47
N GLY A 224 1.71 3.20 -4.64
CA GLY A 224 2.03 4.31 -5.52
C GLY A 224 3.44 4.85 -5.32
N THR A 225 3.71 6.02 -5.88
CA THR A 225 5.04 6.64 -5.88
C THR A 225 5.33 7.37 -4.58
N ILE A 226 6.61 7.46 -4.19
CA ILE A 226 7.05 8.25 -3.04
C ILE A 226 6.86 9.76 -3.29
N GLY A 227 6.64 10.52 -2.21
CA GLY A 227 6.48 11.98 -2.28
C GLY A 227 6.80 12.65 -0.97
N GLY A 228 6.13 13.75 -0.69
CA GLY A 228 6.27 14.52 0.54
C GLY A 228 4.96 14.65 1.31
N LYS A 229 4.90 15.66 2.18
CA LYS A 229 3.74 15.94 3.05
C LYS A 229 2.45 16.19 2.26
N GLU A 230 2.56 16.70 1.03
CA GLU A 230 1.44 17.02 0.15
C GLU A 230 0.55 15.81 -0.16
N MET A 231 1.12 14.59 -0.21
CA MET A 231 0.32 13.38 -0.48
C MET A 231 -0.58 12.99 0.70
N VAL A 232 -0.19 13.35 1.93
CA VAL A 232 -1.04 13.17 3.11
C VAL A 232 -2.26 14.09 3.00
N GLN A 233 -2.04 15.37 2.65
CA GLN A 233 -3.12 16.34 2.44
C GLN A 233 -4.03 15.91 1.28
N LEU A 234 -3.45 15.40 0.19
CA LEU A 234 -4.19 14.92 -0.96
C LEU A 234 -5.18 13.79 -0.61
N MET A 235 -4.78 12.88 0.30
CA MET A 235 -5.71 11.83 0.79
C MET A 235 -6.82 12.41 1.69
N VAL A 236 -6.53 13.41 2.53
CA VAL A 236 -7.56 14.12 3.31
C VAL A 236 -8.57 14.78 2.38
N ASP A 237 -8.08 15.50 1.36
CA ASP A 237 -8.93 16.20 0.38
C ASP A 237 -9.78 15.21 -0.43
N TYR A 238 -9.18 14.08 -0.83
CA TYR A 238 -9.91 12.99 -1.52
C TYR A 238 -11.09 12.49 -0.70
N PHE A 239 -10.88 12.12 0.57
CA PHE A 239 -11.97 11.65 1.42
C PHE A 239 -13.01 12.73 1.71
N ALA A 240 -12.59 13.99 1.89
CA ALA A 240 -13.51 15.11 2.06
C ALA A 240 -14.42 15.27 0.82
N ASP A 241 -13.84 15.24 -0.37
CA ASP A 241 -14.59 15.32 -1.63
C ASP A 241 -15.55 14.12 -1.80
N MET A 242 -15.10 12.90 -1.47
CA MET A 242 -15.95 11.70 -1.55
C MET A 242 -17.10 11.73 -0.55
N LYS A 243 -16.89 12.29 0.66
CA LYS A 243 -17.96 12.52 1.65
C LYS A 243 -18.99 13.53 1.14
N VAL A 244 -18.56 14.60 0.50
CA VAL A 244 -19.48 15.56 -0.13
C VAL A 244 -20.27 14.88 -1.26
N ALA A 245 -19.60 14.13 -2.14
CA ALA A 245 -20.23 13.41 -3.24
C ALA A 245 -21.21 12.32 -2.75
N ALA A 246 -20.94 11.72 -1.58
CA ALA A 246 -21.84 10.75 -0.97
C ALA A 246 -23.14 11.39 -0.49
N LYS A 247 -23.09 12.61 0.05
CA LYS A 247 -24.24 13.37 0.56
C LYS A 247 -25.00 14.11 -0.53
N ASP A 248 -24.30 14.61 -1.54
CA ASP A 248 -24.86 15.39 -2.66
C ASP A 248 -24.53 14.74 -4.01
N PRO A 249 -25.42 13.88 -4.54
CA PRO A 249 -25.21 13.21 -5.84
C PRO A 249 -25.05 14.18 -7.01
N ALA A 250 -25.58 15.39 -6.94
CA ALA A 250 -25.44 16.38 -8.03
C ALA A 250 -23.97 16.81 -8.21
N ARG A 251 -23.19 16.80 -7.16
CA ARG A 251 -21.75 17.12 -7.17
C ARG A 251 -20.84 15.94 -7.46
N ALA A 252 -21.35 14.71 -7.42
CA ALA A 252 -20.53 13.50 -7.53
C ALA A 252 -19.72 13.44 -8.83
N SER A 253 -20.30 13.87 -9.96
CA SER A 253 -19.59 13.86 -11.26
C SER A 253 -18.41 14.84 -11.26
N GLU A 254 -18.61 16.06 -10.79
CA GLU A 254 -17.57 17.10 -10.67
C GLU A 254 -16.43 16.64 -9.76
N LEU A 255 -16.75 16.14 -8.55
CA LEU A 255 -15.77 15.77 -7.55
C LEU A 255 -14.95 14.54 -7.98
N LYS A 256 -15.59 13.52 -8.58
CA LYS A 256 -14.87 12.37 -9.17
C LYS A 256 -13.93 12.80 -10.29
N ALA A 257 -14.30 13.80 -11.09
CA ALA A 257 -13.46 14.27 -12.19
C ALA A 257 -12.11 14.82 -11.75
N LYS A 258 -11.97 15.29 -10.51
CA LYS A 258 -10.68 15.71 -9.92
C LYS A 258 -9.68 14.55 -9.83
N TYR A 259 -10.18 13.34 -9.66
CA TYR A 259 -9.39 12.11 -9.42
C TYR A 259 -9.45 11.13 -10.61
N LYS A 260 -9.89 11.60 -11.82
CA LYS A 260 -10.06 10.77 -13.00
C LYS A 260 -8.78 10.05 -13.46
N ASP A 261 -7.63 10.63 -13.15
CA ASP A 261 -6.32 10.10 -13.52
C ASP A 261 -5.71 9.19 -12.43
N TRP A 262 -6.45 8.98 -11.33
CA TRP A 262 -6.05 8.02 -10.32
C TRP A 262 -6.30 6.59 -10.80
N VAL A 263 -5.38 5.71 -10.47
CA VAL A 263 -5.49 4.29 -10.82
C VAL A 263 -6.73 3.68 -10.15
N GLU A 264 -7.55 3.02 -10.94
CA GLU A 264 -8.64 2.17 -10.48
C GLU A 264 -8.24 0.71 -10.67
N LEU A 265 -8.42 -0.10 -9.63
CA LEU A 265 -8.25 -1.54 -9.74
C LEU A 265 -9.62 -2.15 -10.09
N PRO A 266 -9.74 -2.81 -11.25
CA PRO A 266 -11.00 -3.35 -11.72
C PRO A 266 -11.72 -4.18 -10.64
N MET A 267 -12.99 -3.87 -10.39
CA MET A 267 -13.86 -4.50 -9.38
C MET A 267 -13.41 -4.32 -7.92
N MET A 268 -12.30 -3.63 -7.65
CA MET A 268 -11.77 -3.48 -6.29
C MET A 268 -11.85 -2.04 -5.80
N THR A 269 -11.34 -1.07 -6.59
CA THR A 269 -11.23 0.33 -6.17
C THR A 269 -11.67 1.29 -7.27
N SER A 270 -12.38 2.34 -6.88
CA SER A 270 -12.70 3.50 -7.72
C SER A 270 -13.25 4.62 -6.83
N SER A 271 -13.28 5.86 -7.33
CA SER A 271 -13.96 6.96 -6.64
C SER A 271 -15.43 6.66 -6.41
N GLN A 272 -16.10 5.94 -7.33
CA GLN A 272 -17.49 5.52 -7.11
C GLN A 272 -17.62 4.49 -5.99
N ALA A 273 -16.72 3.51 -5.91
CA ALA A 273 -16.70 2.52 -4.84
C ALA A 273 -16.50 3.19 -3.46
N THR A 274 -15.63 4.19 -3.38
CA THR A 274 -15.45 4.98 -2.14
C THR A 274 -16.72 5.72 -1.75
N ILE A 275 -17.41 6.38 -2.69
CA ILE A 275 -18.69 7.06 -2.44
C ILE A 275 -19.75 6.08 -1.92
N ASP A 276 -19.86 4.91 -2.56
CA ASP A 276 -20.84 3.90 -2.19
C ASP A 276 -20.53 3.29 -0.82
N TYR A 277 -19.24 3.11 -0.51
CA TYR A 277 -18.77 2.69 0.81
C TYR A 277 -19.22 3.68 1.89
N ILE A 278 -18.94 4.98 1.70
CA ILE A 278 -19.28 6.06 2.64
C ILE A 278 -20.81 6.10 2.88
N ARG A 279 -21.61 6.01 1.81
CA ARG A 279 -23.09 5.98 1.92
C ARG A 279 -23.58 4.79 2.74
N LYS A 280 -23.01 3.60 2.50
CA LYS A 280 -23.42 2.38 3.20
C LYS A 280 -23.02 2.41 4.67
N ALA A 281 -21.87 2.97 5.00
CA ALA A 281 -21.39 3.09 6.37
C ALA A 281 -22.10 4.19 7.19
N GLY A 282 -22.82 5.10 6.53
CA GLY A 282 -23.56 6.20 7.19
C GLY A 282 -22.68 7.37 7.65
N HIS A 283 -21.49 7.52 7.02
CA HIS A 283 -20.52 8.60 7.30
C HIS A 283 -20.83 9.94 6.64
#